data_fcfea01f54a96cf50b83642d264329a8
#
_entry.id   fcfea01f54a96cf50b83642d264329a8
#
_cell.length_a   1.000
_cell.length_b   1.000
_cell.length_c   1.000
_cell.angle_alpha   90.00
_cell.angle_beta   90.00
_cell.angle_gamma   90.00
#
_symmetry.space_group_name_H-M   'P 1'
#
loop_
_entity.id
_entity.type
_entity.pdbx_description
1 polymer ?
#
loop_
_entity_poly.entity_id
_entity_poly.type
_entity_poly.pdbx_seq_one_letter_code
_entity_poly.pdbx_strand_id
1 'polypeptide(L)'
;MYGGAEIDRRLRWTIAAEVRRTGRFNTESAVAFAAGGVLRVESFPEPIGLSPVRRHTAELLRVSLSEDTVTAELLARYHRVSREHAITRGDMKPDWLVDSEPARHPRGWRYPAGAATRALAHARENPGAVVTGWAAAALLGIPEFSDGADTQLLTRSRSRGPDDPQEPRLIRPRNPVEAWQARHRGLAVAVVPPMYALGTCVREALSGRHAWDVPAIPGLAGERVRAVQVIDRFRRVFVLSAADVREGCAGLVHNRELAKALKLSDPSADSGWETLTPLIVDPIVRGHGIALRSQIRLGEDGSPVGPDEPCMTVLDLGSVEFRVAVYYDGGNHLERRRRDRDAKITASLLAAGRMVLRVSAGMVRDTGDLVRRFTALCESAAGRPRAG
;
A
#
# COMPACT_ATOMS: atom_id res chain seq x y z
N MET A 1 20.89 -7.49 21.74
CA MET A 1 21.77 -7.16 20.59
C MET A 1 21.26 -7.96 19.40
N TYR A 2 20.84 -7.29 18.34
CA TYR A 2 20.56 -7.97 17.08
C TYR A 2 21.88 -8.39 16.44
N GLY A 3 21.93 -9.62 15.92
CA GLY A 3 23.11 -10.09 15.18
C GLY A 3 23.34 -9.25 13.92
N GLY A 4 24.59 -9.15 13.46
CA GLY A 4 24.94 -8.33 12.26
C GLY A 4 24.09 -8.62 11.02
N ALA A 5 23.59 -9.87 10.85
CA ALA A 5 22.68 -10.26 9.77
C ALA A 5 21.31 -9.60 9.85
N GLU A 6 20.81 -9.30 11.05
CA GLU A 6 19.53 -8.63 11.27
C GLU A 6 19.62 -7.14 10.92
N ILE A 7 20.70 -6.49 11.34
CA ILE A 7 20.99 -5.08 11.01
C ILE A 7 21.14 -4.93 9.50
N ASP A 8 21.86 -5.82 8.83
CA ASP A 8 22.07 -5.82 7.39
C ASP A 8 20.75 -6.01 6.61
N ARG A 9 19.85 -6.89 7.06
CA ARG A 9 18.54 -7.09 6.46
C ARG A 9 17.67 -5.84 6.56
N ARG A 10 17.63 -5.18 7.73
CA ARG A 10 16.86 -3.96 7.97
C ARG A 10 17.40 -2.77 7.17
N LEU A 11 18.70 -2.64 7.09
CA LEU A 11 19.36 -1.62 6.28
C LEU A 11 19.02 -1.83 4.79
N ARG A 12 19.01 -3.07 4.30
CA ARG A 12 18.59 -3.36 2.92
C ARG A 12 17.15 -2.98 2.64
N TRP A 13 16.22 -3.19 3.57
CA TRP A 13 14.83 -2.75 3.40
C TRP A 13 14.72 -1.24 3.34
N THR A 14 15.43 -0.54 4.21
CA THR A 14 15.48 0.92 4.22
C THR A 14 16.04 1.46 2.91
N ILE A 15 17.16 0.92 2.44
CA ILE A 15 17.77 1.27 1.17
C ILE A 15 16.82 1.00 0.00
N ALA A 16 16.23 -0.18 -0.05
CA ALA A 16 15.32 -0.56 -1.13
C ALA A 16 14.07 0.31 -1.17
N ALA A 17 13.50 0.66 -0.02
CA ALA A 17 12.38 1.58 0.08
C ALA A 17 12.75 2.99 -0.39
N GLU A 18 13.92 3.48 -0.01
CA GLU A 18 14.42 4.81 -0.38
C GLU A 18 14.76 4.91 -1.87
N VAL A 19 15.48 3.95 -2.42
CA VAL A 19 15.85 3.92 -3.85
C VAL A 19 14.63 3.87 -4.75
N ARG A 20 13.62 3.05 -4.43
CA ARG A 20 12.37 3.00 -5.21
C ARG A 20 11.60 4.29 -5.18
N ARG A 21 11.68 5.01 -4.10
CA ARG A 21 10.92 6.22 -3.83
C ARG A 21 11.51 7.47 -4.47
N THR A 22 12.84 7.62 -4.40
CA THR A 22 13.55 8.84 -4.80
C THR A 22 14.44 8.64 -6.01
N GLY A 23 14.70 7.39 -6.41
CA GLY A 23 15.75 7.04 -7.36
C GLY A 23 17.15 7.29 -6.80
N ARG A 24 17.27 7.68 -5.54
CA ARG A 24 18.53 8.00 -4.85
C ARG A 24 18.49 7.46 -3.43
N PHE A 25 19.62 6.97 -2.97
CA PHE A 25 19.82 6.64 -1.57
C PHE A 25 20.02 7.93 -0.75
N ASN A 26 19.16 8.11 0.26
CA ASN A 26 19.30 9.20 1.21
C ASN A 26 19.89 8.66 2.50
N THR A 27 21.02 9.25 2.94
CA THR A 27 21.77 8.81 4.12
C THR A 27 21.15 9.22 5.46
N GLU A 28 20.02 9.93 5.49
CA GLU A 28 19.28 10.21 6.73
C GLU A 28 18.39 9.04 7.15
N SER A 29 18.91 8.16 7.92
CA SER A 29 18.40 6.83 8.19
C SER A 29 17.50 6.66 9.43
N ALA A 30 17.16 5.44 9.79
CA ALA A 30 16.23 5.11 10.86
C ALA A 30 16.93 4.98 12.22
N VAL A 31 16.37 5.59 13.23
CA VAL A 31 16.71 5.30 14.63
C VAL A 31 15.57 4.47 15.23
N ALA A 32 15.84 3.26 15.65
CA ALA A 32 14.89 2.40 16.33
C ALA A 32 14.93 2.63 17.85
N PHE A 33 13.77 2.67 18.46
CA PHE A 33 13.64 2.92 19.88
C PHE A 33 13.13 1.72 20.63
N ALA A 34 13.75 1.41 21.76
CA ALA A 34 13.12 0.64 22.80
C ALA A 34 12.91 1.50 24.04
N ALA A 35 11.76 1.84 24.43
CA ALA A 35 11.49 2.48 25.70
C ALA A 35 11.11 1.44 26.75
N GLY A 36 11.96 1.26 27.75
CA GLY A 36 11.85 0.40 28.94
C GLY A 36 10.71 -0.62 29.04
N GLY A 37 11.02 -1.86 29.13
CA GLY A 37 10.13 -2.99 29.42
C GLY A 37 9.23 -3.48 28.28
N VAL A 38 8.60 -2.61 27.52
CA VAL A 38 7.65 -2.97 26.45
C VAL A 38 8.01 -2.39 25.09
N LEU A 39 8.65 -1.23 25.06
CA LEU A 39 9.18 -0.59 23.87
C LEU A 39 10.69 -0.44 24.03
N ARG A 40 11.45 -0.86 23.06
CA ARG A 40 12.91 -0.73 23.04
C ARG A 40 13.34 0.34 22.07
N VAL A 41 14.48 1.02 22.33
CA VAL A 41 15.14 2.00 21.45
C VAL A 41 16.44 1.42 20.92
N GLU A 42 16.60 1.32 19.65
CA GLU A 42 17.85 0.99 18.99
C GLU A 42 18.17 2.07 17.95
N SER A 43 19.43 2.53 17.93
CA SER A 43 19.89 3.47 16.94
C SER A 43 20.42 2.71 15.72
N PHE A 44 19.89 3.02 14.55
CA PHE A 44 20.50 2.68 13.27
C PHE A 44 21.47 3.80 12.86
N PRO A 45 22.49 3.48 12.05
CA PRO A 45 23.48 4.49 11.63
C PRO A 45 22.86 5.69 10.91
N GLU A 46 21.67 5.52 10.35
CA GLU A 46 21.02 6.59 9.61
C GLU A 46 19.49 6.62 9.71
N PRO A 47 18.75 7.78 9.93
CA PRO A 47 17.30 7.90 10.05
C PRO A 47 16.53 7.72 8.72
N ILE A 48 15.43 7.01 8.66
CA ILE A 48 14.59 6.88 7.46
C ILE A 48 14.00 8.25 7.09
N GLY A 49 14.36 8.76 5.91
CA GLY A 49 13.66 9.91 5.35
C GLY A 49 12.24 9.55 4.92
N LEU A 50 11.22 10.14 5.55
CA LEU A 50 9.81 9.98 5.15
C LEU A 50 9.44 10.86 3.95
N SER A 51 10.29 10.98 2.92
CA SER A 51 10.04 11.94 1.84
C SER A 51 8.84 11.66 0.92
N PRO A 52 8.34 10.42 0.64
CA PRO A 52 7.08 10.26 -0.09
C PRO A 52 5.86 10.72 0.69
N VAL A 53 5.95 10.69 2.01
CA VAL A 53 4.89 11.17 2.90
C VAL A 53 4.63 12.65 2.70
N ARG A 54 5.61 13.44 2.21
CA ARG A 54 5.42 14.86 1.90
C ARG A 54 4.29 15.13 0.90
N ARG A 55 4.04 14.22 -0.03
CA ARG A 55 2.98 14.36 -1.02
C ARG A 55 1.58 14.05 -0.45
N HIS A 56 1.53 13.39 0.71
CA HIS A 56 0.29 12.92 1.35
C HIS A 56 0.06 13.51 2.73
N THR A 57 0.92 14.45 3.19
CA THR A 57 0.76 15.12 4.47
C THR A 57 0.54 16.61 4.26
N ALA A 58 -0.54 17.09 4.87
CA ALA A 58 -0.80 18.52 5.03
C ALA A 58 0.10 19.13 6.11
N GLU A 59 0.30 20.42 6.07
CA GLU A 59 0.96 21.16 7.14
C GLU A 59 0.07 21.18 8.38
N LEU A 60 0.63 20.76 9.51
CA LEU A 60 -0.09 20.74 10.78
C LEU A 60 0.07 22.10 11.49
N LEU A 61 -1.03 22.75 11.71
CA LEU A 61 -1.12 23.97 12.50
C LEU A 61 -1.51 23.61 13.93
N ARG A 62 -0.75 24.07 14.91
CA ARG A 62 -1.14 23.95 16.32
C ARG A 62 -2.23 24.95 16.60
N VAL A 63 -3.39 24.47 16.99
CA VAL A 63 -4.52 25.32 17.38
C VAL A 63 -4.69 25.19 18.88
N SER A 64 -4.33 26.23 19.61
CA SER A 64 -4.68 26.34 21.03
C SER A 64 -6.18 26.69 21.11
N LEU A 65 -7.01 25.65 21.14
CA LEU A 65 -8.46 25.82 21.28
C LEU A 65 -8.80 25.73 22.76
N SER A 66 -8.84 26.87 23.44
CA SER A 66 -9.80 27.03 24.54
C SER A 66 -11.21 26.94 23.92
N GLU A 67 -12.11 26.19 24.54
CA GLU A 67 -13.48 25.97 24.03
C GLU A 67 -14.22 27.29 23.69
N ASP A 68 -13.84 28.39 24.30
CA ASP A 68 -14.41 29.72 24.13
C ASP A 68 -13.92 30.47 22.86
N THR A 69 -12.93 30.00 22.13
CA THR A 69 -12.27 30.74 21.04
C THR A 69 -12.52 30.15 19.64
N VAL A 70 -13.36 29.12 19.50
CA VAL A 70 -13.68 28.51 18.18
C VAL A 70 -14.71 29.43 17.48
N THR A 71 -14.21 30.39 16.75
CA THR A 71 -15.09 31.28 15.93
C THR A 71 -15.48 30.56 14.65
N ALA A 72 -16.66 30.91 14.11
CA ALA A 72 -17.13 30.44 12.80
C ALA A 72 -16.07 30.68 11.69
N GLU A 73 -15.28 31.73 11.81
CA GLU A 73 -14.19 32.08 10.89
C GLU A 73 -13.04 31.05 10.94
N LEU A 74 -12.66 30.60 12.12
CA LEU A 74 -11.63 29.52 12.26
C LEU A 74 -12.12 28.20 11.67
N LEU A 75 -13.37 27.83 11.94
CA LEU A 75 -14.00 26.62 11.36
C LEU A 75 -14.16 26.73 9.84
N ALA A 76 -14.34 27.94 9.29
CA ALA A 76 -14.40 28.15 7.85
C ALA A 76 -13.03 27.95 7.16
N ARG A 77 -11.92 28.19 7.85
CA ARG A 77 -10.55 28.14 7.30
C ARG A 77 -9.83 26.84 7.59
N TYR A 78 -10.14 26.20 8.71
CA TYR A 78 -9.38 25.04 9.21
C TYR A 78 -10.28 23.84 9.47
N HIS A 79 -9.68 22.65 9.34
CA HIS A 79 -10.28 21.37 9.72
C HIS A 79 -9.47 20.75 10.86
N ARG A 80 -10.13 20.46 11.96
CA ARG A 80 -9.52 19.83 13.12
C ARG A 80 -9.19 18.36 12.83
N VAL A 81 -7.93 17.96 13.05
CA VAL A 81 -7.41 16.61 12.79
C VAL A 81 -7.25 15.82 14.08
N SER A 82 -6.91 16.51 15.16
CA SER A 82 -6.71 15.95 16.51
C SER A 82 -7.07 17.01 17.55
N ARG A 83 -6.84 16.76 18.83
CA ARG A 83 -7.20 17.71 19.89
C ARG A 83 -6.53 19.08 19.73
N GLU A 84 -5.23 19.08 19.37
CA GLU A 84 -4.41 20.29 19.30
C GLU A 84 -3.97 20.67 17.88
N HIS A 85 -4.33 19.89 16.86
CA HIS A 85 -3.85 20.14 15.50
C HIS A 85 -4.98 20.23 14.48
N ALA A 86 -4.80 21.14 13.54
CA ALA A 86 -5.67 21.33 12.40
C ALA A 86 -4.85 21.43 11.10
N ILE A 87 -5.51 21.29 9.98
CA ILE A 87 -5.00 21.57 8.65
C ILE A 87 -5.84 22.64 8.00
N THR A 88 -5.33 23.29 6.95
CA THR A 88 -6.18 24.21 6.17
C THR A 88 -7.26 23.41 5.43
N ARG A 89 -8.40 24.03 5.15
CA ARG A 89 -9.43 23.34 4.33
C ARG A 89 -8.98 23.05 2.91
N GLY A 90 -8.03 23.84 2.39
CA GLY A 90 -7.40 23.58 1.08
C GLY A 90 -6.56 22.30 1.04
N ASP A 91 -6.08 21.83 2.20
CA ASP A 91 -5.31 20.59 2.34
C ASP A 91 -6.19 19.37 2.62
N MET A 92 -7.50 19.56 2.80
CA MET A 92 -8.44 18.45 2.94
C MET A 92 -8.59 17.71 1.61
N LYS A 93 -8.83 16.42 1.67
CA LYS A 93 -9.34 15.70 0.53
C LYS A 93 -10.74 16.22 0.20
N PRO A 94 -11.05 16.46 -1.07
CA PRO A 94 -12.39 16.83 -1.46
C PRO A 94 -13.38 15.69 -1.13
N ASP A 95 -14.62 16.03 -0.84
CA ASP A 95 -15.65 15.07 -0.39
C ASP A 95 -15.81 13.88 -1.34
N TRP A 96 -15.79 14.15 -2.66
CA TRP A 96 -15.90 13.09 -3.66
C TRP A 96 -14.75 12.05 -3.57
N LEU A 97 -13.55 12.49 -3.15
CA LEU A 97 -12.42 11.59 -2.97
C LEU A 97 -12.58 10.78 -1.68
N VAL A 98 -13.02 11.42 -0.59
CA VAL A 98 -13.31 10.71 0.67
C VAL A 98 -14.43 9.68 0.47
N ASP A 99 -15.46 10.01 -0.31
CA ASP A 99 -16.58 9.11 -0.60
C ASP A 99 -16.21 7.98 -1.57
N SER A 100 -15.20 8.19 -2.41
CA SER A 100 -14.69 7.18 -3.35
C SER A 100 -13.64 6.24 -2.73
N GLU A 101 -13.20 6.50 -1.50
CA GLU A 101 -12.24 5.63 -0.83
C GLU A 101 -12.84 4.24 -0.63
N PRO A 102 -12.09 3.19 -1.00
CA PRO A 102 -12.57 1.82 -0.86
C PRO A 102 -12.74 1.42 0.60
N ALA A 103 -11.85 1.90 1.49
CA ALA A 103 -11.86 1.55 2.91
C ALA A 103 -12.74 2.53 3.70
N ARG A 104 -13.87 2.03 4.22
CA ARG A 104 -14.79 2.81 5.06
C ARG A 104 -14.61 2.46 6.53
N HIS A 105 -14.67 3.48 7.38
CA HIS A 105 -14.62 3.25 8.83
C HIS A 105 -15.88 2.49 9.30
N PRO A 106 -15.77 1.46 10.18
CA PRO A 106 -16.92 0.68 10.65
C PRO A 106 -18.02 1.48 11.34
N ARG A 107 -17.67 2.64 11.94
CA ARG A 107 -18.63 3.56 12.57
C ARG A 107 -19.13 4.65 11.61
N GLY A 108 -18.87 4.55 10.32
CA GLY A 108 -19.22 5.57 9.34
C GLY A 108 -18.46 6.90 9.46
N TRP A 109 -17.37 6.92 10.23
CA TRP A 109 -16.55 8.13 10.34
C TRP A 109 -15.85 8.45 9.03
N ARG A 110 -15.75 9.74 8.74
CA ARG A 110 -15.09 10.26 7.55
C ARG A 110 -13.82 10.98 7.95
N TYR A 111 -12.74 10.70 7.23
CA TYR A 111 -11.44 11.30 7.47
C TYR A 111 -10.99 12.15 6.28
N PRO A 112 -11.32 13.47 6.28
CA PRO A 112 -10.84 14.38 5.24
C PRO A 112 -9.33 14.56 5.23
N ALA A 113 -8.68 14.39 6.38
CA ALA A 113 -7.22 14.37 6.48
C ALA A 113 -6.67 12.97 6.23
N GLY A 114 -5.62 12.84 5.41
CA GLY A 114 -4.96 11.55 5.14
C GLY A 114 -4.40 10.90 6.40
N ALA A 115 -4.31 9.57 6.42
CA ALA A 115 -3.87 8.79 7.58
C ALA A 115 -2.47 9.20 8.08
N ALA A 116 -1.54 9.53 7.18
CA ALA A 116 -0.22 10.01 7.56
C ALA A 116 -0.28 11.36 8.30
N THR A 117 -1.12 12.29 7.86
CA THR A 117 -1.34 13.59 8.53
C THR A 117 -1.90 13.39 9.92
N ARG A 118 -2.92 12.54 10.07
CA ARG A 118 -3.52 12.20 11.37
C ARG A 118 -2.50 11.52 12.30
N ALA A 119 -1.69 10.61 11.76
CA ALA A 119 -0.63 9.94 12.51
C ALA A 119 0.38 10.94 13.09
N LEU A 120 0.81 11.94 12.31
CA LEU A 120 1.73 13.00 12.77
C LEU A 120 1.10 13.87 13.85
N ALA A 121 -0.17 14.25 13.69
CA ALA A 121 -0.90 15.04 14.68
C ALA A 121 -0.97 14.31 16.03
N HIS A 122 -1.43 13.07 16.01
CA HIS A 122 -1.57 12.27 17.23
C HIS A 122 -0.22 11.89 17.86
N ALA A 123 0.82 11.67 17.07
CA ALA A 123 2.16 11.41 17.60
C ALA A 123 2.71 12.64 18.35
N ARG A 124 2.44 13.84 17.89
CA ARG A 124 2.81 15.10 18.57
C ARG A 124 2.12 15.25 19.93
N GLU A 125 0.85 14.88 20.00
CA GLU A 125 0.05 14.98 21.23
C GLU A 125 0.33 13.87 22.25
N ASN A 126 0.95 12.79 21.79
CA ASN A 126 1.24 11.63 22.63
C ASN A 126 2.76 11.34 22.62
N PRO A 127 3.57 12.20 23.26
CA PRO A 127 5.02 12.00 23.31
C PRO A 127 5.35 10.66 23.95
N GLY A 128 6.24 9.90 23.30
CA GLY A 128 6.61 8.54 23.73
C GLY A 128 5.66 7.43 23.25
N ALA A 129 4.59 7.76 22.55
CA ALA A 129 3.80 6.77 21.81
C ALA A 129 4.47 6.40 20.48
N VAL A 130 4.18 5.20 19.99
CA VAL A 130 4.71 4.69 18.71
C VAL A 130 3.57 4.46 17.74
N VAL A 131 3.65 5.07 16.57
CA VAL A 131 2.66 4.90 15.50
C VAL A 131 2.71 3.46 14.99
N THR A 132 1.54 2.84 14.83
CA THR A 132 1.41 1.42 14.43
C THR A 132 0.25 1.20 13.44
N GLY A 133 0.11 -0.01 12.94
CA GLY A 133 -0.98 -0.43 12.06
C GLY A 133 -1.05 0.38 10.77
N TRP A 134 -2.27 0.75 10.38
CA TRP A 134 -2.53 1.51 9.13
C TRP A 134 -1.92 2.91 9.15
N ALA A 135 -1.86 3.54 10.31
CA ALA A 135 -1.18 4.82 10.46
C ALA A 135 0.32 4.71 10.18
N ALA A 136 0.96 3.63 10.66
CA ALA A 136 2.36 3.34 10.33
C ALA A 136 2.53 2.99 8.85
N ALA A 137 1.64 2.19 8.27
CA ALA A 137 1.66 1.88 6.83
C ALA A 137 1.64 3.16 5.98
N ALA A 138 0.76 4.11 6.32
CA ALA A 138 0.69 5.39 5.62
C ALA A 138 1.98 6.22 5.77
N LEU A 139 2.55 6.31 6.97
CA LEU A 139 3.83 6.98 7.21
C LEU A 139 5.00 6.32 6.48
N LEU A 140 4.95 5.01 6.34
CA LEU A 140 5.96 4.21 5.65
C LEU A 140 5.78 4.17 4.12
N GLY A 141 4.82 4.94 3.57
CA GLY A 141 4.63 5.10 2.12
C GLY A 141 3.61 4.16 1.49
N ILE A 142 2.73 3.56 2.29
CA ILE A 142 1.58 2.74 1.85
C ILE A 142 0.29 3.44 2.34
N PRO A 143 -0.15 4.52 1.69
CA PRO A 143 -1.37 5.22 2.05
C PRO A 143 -2.64 4.48 1.60
N GLU A 144 -2.53 3.62 0.60
CA GLU A 144 -3.63 2.83 0.08
C GLU A 144 -4.23 2.00 1.20
N PHE A 145 -5.51 1.94 1.32
CA PHE A 145 -6.26 1.26 2.38
C PHE A 145 -6.20 1.90 3.77
N SER A 146 -5.33 2.91 4.00
CA SER A 146 -5.07 3.45 5.35
C SER A 146 -6.03 4.55 5.76
N ASP A 147 -6.59 5.28 4.80
CA ASP A 147 -7.29 6.54 5.08
C ASP A 147 -8.62 6.36 5.81
N GLY A 148 -9.30 5.22 5.64
CA GLY A 148 -10.51 4.88 6.39
C GLY A 148 -10.26 4.26 7.77
N ALA A 149 -9.01 4.09 8.21
CA ALA A 149 -8.68 3.46 9.49
C ALA A 149 -8.46 4.48 10.61
N ASP A 150 -8.70 4.08 11.86
CA ASP A 150 -8.28 4.84 13.04
C ASP A 150 -6.76 5.04 13.03
N THR A 151 -6.29 6.18 13.53
CA THR A 151 -4.90 6.31 13.92
C THR A 151 -4.60 5.42 15.13
N GLN A 152 -3.63 4.53 15.01
CA GLN A 152 -3.26 3.58 16.06
C GLN A 152 -1.92 3.95 16.67
N LEU A 153 -1.85 4.02 18.00
CA LEU A 153 -0.66 4.33 18.76
C LEU A 153 -0.39 3.23 19.81
N LEU A 154 0.83 2.73 19.84
CA LEU A 154 1.30 1.90 20.95
C LEU A 154 1.71 2.81 22.11
N THR A 155 1.19 2.53 23.30
CA THR A 155 1.47 3.30 24.52
C THR A 155 1.72 2.39 25.71
N ARG A 156 2.29 2.95 26.78
CA ARG A 156 2.40 2.25 28.09
C ARG A 156 1.08 2.26 28.85
N SER A 157 0.19 3.16 28.47
CA SER A 157 -1.12 3.33 29.11
C SER A 157 -2.06 2.17 28.79
N ARG A 158 -3.20 2.12 29.49
CA ARG A 158 -4.28 1.17 29.22
C ARG A 158 -4.79 1.34 27.78
N SER A 159 -5.08 0.22 27.11
CA SER A 159 -5.70 0.25 25.79
C SER A 159 -7.06 0.92 25.83
N ARG A 160 -7.31 1.83 24.88
CA ARG A 160 -8.56 2.57 24.72
C ARG A 160 -8.88 2.74 23.25
N GLY A 161 -10.14 2.49 22.87
CA GLY A 161 -10.65 2.86 21.55
C GLY A 161 -10.93 4.37 21.48
N PRO A 162 -10.97 4.97 20.30
CA PRO A 162 -11.40 6.35 20.13
C PRO A 162 -12.89 6.50 20.36
N ASP A 163 -13.30 7.60 20.96
CA ASP A 163 -14.72 7.97 21.14
C ASP A 163 -15.20 8.89 20.03
N ASP A 164 -14.29 9.60 19.36
CA ASP A 164 -14.55 10.45 18.19
C ASP A 164 -13.45 10.31 17.12
N PRO A 165 -13.67 10.82 15.87
CA PRO A 165 -12.70 10.74 14.77
C PRO A 165 -11.36 11.46 15.02
N GLN A 166 -11.32 12.36 16.01
CA GLN A 166 -10.14 13.17 16.35
C GLN A 166 -9.30 12.53 17.46
N GLU A 167 -9.68 11.35 17.93
CA GLU A 167 -8.93 10.60 18.94
C GLU A 167 -8.22 9.39 18.33
N PRO A 168 -6.99 9.06 18.78
CA PRO A 168 -6.31 7.86 18.34
C PRO A 168 -6.79 6.64 19.13
N ARG A 169 -6.68 5.47 18.50
CA ARG A 169 -6.77 4.20 19.20
C ARG A 169 -5.47 3.95 19.96
N LEU A 170 -5.52 3.89 21.28
CA LEU A 170 -4.39 3.56 22.12
C LEU A 170 -4.32 2.04 22.35
N ILE A 171 -3.14 1.46 22.16
CA ILE A 171 -2.91 0.03 22.29
C ILE A 171 -1.73 -0.19 23.24
N ARG A 172 -1.95 -0.95 24.30
CA ARG A 172 -0.86 -1.44 25.15
C ARG A 172 -0.35 -2.76 24.56
N PRO A 173 0.88 -2.80 24.03
CA PRO A 173 1.43 -4.03 23.49
C PRO A 173 1.67 -5.05 24.61
N ARG A 174 1.44 -6.33 24.33
CA ARG A 174 1.68 -7.43 25.27
C ARG A 174 3.16 -7.78 25.37
N ASN A 175 3.86 -7.69 24.26
CA ASN A 175 5.28 -8.00 24.12
C ASN A 175 6.07 -6.74 23.79
N PRO A 176 7.38 -6.71 24.07
CA PRO A 176 8.25 -5.63 23.62
C PRO A 176 8.14 -5.40 22.12
N VAL A 177 7.94 -4.16 21.72
CA VAL A 177 7.84 -3.76 20.32
C VAL A 177 8.98 -2.82 20.00
N GLU A 178 9.69 -3.12 18.96
CA GLU A 178 10.69 -2.23 18.38
C GLU A 178 10.02 -1.03 17.75
N ALA A 179 10.64 0.12 17.87
CA ALA A 179 10.20 1.32 17.20
C ALA A 179 11.36 2.01 16.50
N TRP A 180 11.10 2.54 15.31
CA TRP A 180 12.01 3.35 14.56
C TRP A 180 11.69 4.82 14.77
N GLN A 181 12.70 5.69 14.68
CA GLN A 181 12.49 7.12 14.61
C GLN A 181 12.49 7.57 13.15
N ALA A 182 11.35 8.02 12.69
CA ALA A 182 11.21 8.61 11.39
C ALA A 182 11.20 10.15 11.51
N ARG A 183 11.85 10.85 10.58
CA ARG A 183 11.84 12.33 10.53
C ARG A 183 10.94 12.83 9.41
N HIS A 184 10.08 13.76 9.75
CA HIS A 184 9.23 14.47 8.79
C HIS A 184 9.21 15.96 9.09
N ARG A 185 9.67 16.80 8.15
CA ARG A 185 9.75 18.28 8.31
C ARG A 185 10.39 18.70 9.64
N GLY A 186 11.47 18.04 10.02
CA GLY A 186 12.19 18.33 11.29
C GLY A 186 11.57 17.68 12.54
N LEU A 187 10.40 17.09 12.45
CA LEU A 187 9.76 16.36 13.54
C LEU A 187 10.23 14.90 13.57
N ALA A 188 10.64 14.44 14.74
CA ALA A 188 10.89 13.03 15.00
C ALA A 188 9.58 12.33 15.43
N VAL A 189 9.26 11.22 14.77
CA VAL A 189 8.07 10.41 15.05
C VAL A 189 8.48 8.97 15.25
N ALA A 190 8.15 8.39 16.39
CA ALA A 190 8.36 6.98 16.63
C ALA A 190 7.33 6.15 15.87
N VAL A 191 7.78 5.19 15.06
CA VAL A 191 6.95 4.34 14.22
C VAL A 191 7.44 2.89 14.30
N VAL A 192 6.53 1.93 14.26
CA VAL A 192 6.91 0.51 14.22
C VAL A 192 7.63 0.17 12.91
N PRO A 193 8.53 -0.84 12.89
CA PRO A 193 9.14 -1.33 11.66
C PRO A 193 8.10 -1.79 10.63
N PRO A 194 8.42 -1.76 9.32
CA PRO A 194 7.50 -2.20 8.26
C PRO A 194 6.91 -3.58 8.47
N MET A 195 7.69 -4.53 8.97
CA MET A 195 7.24 -5.89 9.25
C MET A 195 6.18 -5.97 10.33
N TYR A 196 6.33 -5.20 11.41
CA TYR A 196 5.31 -5.15 12.45
C TYR A 196 4.03 -4.46 11.95
N ALA A 197 4.17 -3.37 11.17
CA ALA A 197 3.05 -2.71 10.52
C ALA A 197 2.31 -3.68 9.59
N LEU A 198 3.04 -4.42 8.73
CA LEU A 198 2.50 -5.47 7.86
C LEU A 198 1.67 -6.48 8.65
N GLY A 199 2.27 -7.09 9.70
CA GLY A 199 1.60 -8.11 10.51
C GLY A 199 0.30 -7.59 11.15
N THR A 200 0.30 -6.35 11.62
CA THR A 200 -0.89 -5.70 12.18
C THR A 200 -1.96 -5.46 11.11
N CYS A 201 -1.59 -4.92 9.95
CA CYS A 201 -2.52 -4.66 8.84
C CYS A 201 -3.12 -5.95 8.29
N VAL A 202 -2.31 -6.99 8.07
CA VAL A 202 -2.79 -8.31 7.61
C VAL A 202 -3.76 -8.94 8.61
N ARG A 203 -3.46 -8.86 9.92
CA ARG A 203 -4.37 -9.33 10.97
C ARG A 203 -5.71 -8.62 10.92
N GLU A 204 -5.72 -7.30 10.76
CA GLU A 204 -6.95 -6.51 10.70
C GLU A 204 -7.75 -6.77 9.42
N ALA A 205 -7.09 -6.92 8.28
CA ALA A 205 -7.72 -7.30 7.02
C ALA A 205 -8.36 -8.69 7.11
N LEU A 206 -7.65 -9.70 7.64
CA LEU A 206 -8.16 -11.07 7.81
C LEU A 206 -9.28 -11.18 8.84
N SER A 207 -9.28 -10.33 9.87
CA SER A 207 -10.32 -10.33 10.90
C SER A 207 -11.55 -9.48 10.55
N GLY A 208 -11.53 -8.78 9.42
CA GLY A 208 -12.58 -7.85 9.02
C GLY A 208 -12.67 -6.57 9.86
N ARG A 209 -11.72 -6.33 10.76
CA ARG A 209 -11.69 -5.10 11.57
C ARG A 209 -11.46 -3.85 10.75
N HIS A 210 -10.70 -3.99 9.68
CA HIS A 210 -10.54 -2.97 8.66
C HIS A 210 -10.81 -3.61 7.31
N ALA A 211 -11.79 -3.08 6.60
CA ALA A 211 -12.31 -3.67 5.39
C ALA A 211 -12.56 -2.61 4.31
N TRP A 212 -12.44 -3.03 3.08
CA TRP A 212 -12.79 -2.27 1.89
C TRP A 212 -13.46 -3.16 0.87
N ASP A 213 -14.14 -2.54 -0.08
CA ASP A 213 -14.83 -3.27 -1.13
C ASP A 213 -13.85 -3.97 -2.05
N VAL A 214 -14.03 -5.26 -2.19
CA VAL A 214 -13.32 -6.10 -3.15
C VAL A 214 -14.34 -6.90 -3.96
N PRO A 215 -14.07 -7.16 -5.25
CA PRO A 215 -14.99 -7.95 -6.05
C PRO A 215 -15.13 -9.37 -5.48
N ALA A 216 -16.30 -9.97 -5.67
CA ALA A 216 -16.53 -11.36 -5.35
C ALA A 216 -15.73 -12.25 -6.31
N ILE A 217 -14.77 -13.01 -5.78
CA ILE A 217 -13.93 -13.93 -6.56
C ILE A 217 -14.30 -15.35 -6.14
N PRO A 218 -14.74 -16.22 -7.07
CA PRO A 218 -15.15 -17.59 -6.73
C PRO A 218 -14.05 -18.34 -5.94
N GLY A 219 -14.42 -18.93 -4.82
CA GLY A 219 -13.50 -19.69 -3.96
C GLY A 219 -12.57 -18.86 -3.07
N LEU A 220 -12.62 -17.52 -3.12
CA LEU A 220 -11.84 -16.63 -2.28
C LEU A 220 -12.73 -15.78 -1.36
N ALA A 221 -12.50 -15.86 -0.06
CA ALA A 221 -13.11 -14.96 0.91
C ALA A 221 -12.54 -13.55 0.78
N GLY A 222 -13.39 -12.51 0.90
CA GLY A 222 -12.99 -11.11 0.73
C GLY A 222 -11.87 -10.68 1.69
N GLU A 223 -11.85 -11.21 2.91
CA GLU A 223 -10.80 -10.96 3.91
C GLU A 223 -9.43 -11.45 3.41
N ARG A 224 -9.42 -12.59 2.73
CA ARG A 224 -8.17 -13.13 2.14
C ARG A 224 -7.71 -12.29 0.96
N VAL A 225 -8.63 -11.84 0.11
CA VAL A 225 -8.32 -10.93 -1.02
C VAL A 225 -7.67 -9.65 -0.49
N ARG A 226 -8.26 -9.03 0.55
CA ARG A 226 -7.69 -7.83 1.20
C ARG A 226 -6.31 -8.10 1.78
N ALA A 227 -6.12 -9.23 2.46
CA ALA A 227 -4.82 -9.60 3.01
C ALA A 227 -3.75 -9.77 1.92
N VAL A 228 -4.09 -10.36 0.78
CA VAL A 228 -3.18 -10.47 -0.38
C VAL A 228 -2.78 -9.09 -0.89
N GLN A 229 -3.74 -8.17 -1.10
CA GLN A 229 -3.46 -6.80 -1.52
C GLN A 229 -2.49 -6.08 -0.57
N VAL A 230 -2.69 -6.23 0.74
CA VAL A 230 -1.77 -5.66 1.76
C VAL A 230 -0.38 -6.28 1.66
N ILE A 231 -0.30 -7.60 1.58
CA ILE A 231 0.98 -8.32 1.48
C ILE A 231 1.73 -7.88 0.23
N ASP A 232 1.08 -7.82 -0.92
CA ASP A 232 1.71 -7.41 -2.18
C ASP A 232 2.27 -5.99 -2.09
N ARG A 233 1.49 -5.04 -1.54
CA ARG A 233 1.96 -3.66 -1.37
C ARG A 233 3.18 -3.56 -0.47
N PHE A 234 3.18 -4.23 0.67
CA PHE A 234 4.36 -4.26 1.55
C PHE A 234 5.55 -4.96 0.89
N ARG A 235 5.32 -6.09 0.23
CA ARG A 235 6.37 -6.82 -0.51
C ARG A 235 6.96 -5.95 -1.61
N ARG A 236 6.13 -5.21 -2.35
CA ARG A 236 6.55 -4.33 -3.43
C ARG A 236 7.35 -3.13 -2.91
N VAL A 237 6.85 -2.45 -1.87
CA VAL A 237 7.47 -1.23 -1.34
C VAL A 237 8.78 -1.54 -0.61
N PHE A 238 8.83 -2.62 0.17
CA PHE A 238 9.98 -2.97 1.02
C PHE A 238 10.82 -4.13 0.49
N VAL A 239 10.52 -4.67 -0.70
CA VAL A 239 11.23 -5.81 -1.31
C VAL A 239 11.22 -7.04 -0.40
N LEU A 240 10.09 -7.31 0.26
CA LEU A 240 10.01 -8.40 1.21
C LEU A 240 9.88 -9.76 0.51
N SER A 241 10.64 -10.74 0.98
CA SER A 241 10.45 -12.14 0.62
C SER A 241 9.23 -12.74 1.34
N ALA A 242 8.79 -13.90 0.91
CA ALA A 242 7.76 -14.64 1.64
C ALA A 242 8.19 -15.05 3.06
N ALA A 243 9.50 -15.21 3.29
CA ALA A 243 10.05 -15.48 4.62
C ALA A 243 9.93 -14.26 5.54
N ASP A 244 10.26 -13.06 5.03
CA ASP A 244 10.13 -11.81 5.77
C ASP A 244 8.67 -11.55 6.17
N VAL A 245 7.72 -11.83 5.28
CA VAL A 245 6.28 -11.70 5.59
C VAL A 245 5.86 -12.67 6.70
N ARG A 246 6.33 -13.93 6.68
CA ARG A 246 6.04 -14.90 7.75
C ARG A 246 6.60 -14.43 9.08
N GLU A 247 7.81 -13.90 9.08
CA GLU A 247 8.46 -13.37 10.29
C GLU A 247 7.68 -12.18 10.85
N GLY A 248 7.34 -11.18 10.03
CA GLY A 248 6.59 -10.00 10.44
C GLY A 248 5.18 -10.29 10.94
N CYS A 249 4.58 -11.38 10.46
CA CYS A 249 3.25 -11.82 10.89
C CYS A 249 3.28 -12.83 12.05
N ALA A 250 4.47 -13.26 12.49
CA ALA A 250 4.60 -14.25 13.56
C ALA A 250 3.94 -13.77 14.86
N GLY A 251 3.10 -14.60 15.44
CA GLY A 251 2.33 -14.27 16.65
C GLY A 251 1.19 -13.26 16.46
N LEU A 252 1.05 -12.67 15.27
CA LEU A 252 -0.01 -11.71 14.95
C LEU A 252 -1.10 -12.32 14.05
N VAL A 253 -0.71 -13.22 13.15
CA VAL A 253 -1.60 -13.85 12.16
C VAL A 253 -1.50 -15.37 12.27
N HIS A 254 -2.63 -16.05 12.11
CA HIS A 254 -2.64 -17.51 12.11
C HIS A 254 -1.90 -18.06 10.88
N ASN A 255 -0.90 -18.93 11.10
CA ASN A 255 0.02 -19.42 10.07
C ASN A 255 -0.67 -20.03 8.84
N ARG A 256 -1.77 -20.77 9.04
CA ARG A 256 -2.53 -21.39 7.94
C ARG A 256 -3.17 -20.34 7.01
N GLU A 257 -3.75 -19.29 7.57
CA GLU A 257 -4.37 -18.22 6.77
C GLU A 257 -3.31 -17.37 6.08
N LEU A 258 -2.21 -17.07 6.76
CA LEU A 258 -1.07 -16.40 6.15
C LEU A 258 -0.48 -17.20 4.98
N ALA A 259 -0.31 -18.52 5.13
CA ALA A 259 0.20 -19.38 4.07
C ALA A 259 -0.72 -19.39 2.84
N LYS A 260 -2.05 -19.39 3.04
CA LYS A 260 -3.02 -19.28 1.93
C LYS A 260 -2.92 -17.93 1.21
N ALA A 261 -2.79 -16.84 1.95
CA ALA A 261 -2.64 -15.50 1.35
C ALA A 261 -1.30 -15.37 0.60
N LEU A 262 -0.19 -15.86 1.19
CA LEU A 262 1.13 -15.84 0.54
C LEU A 262 1.19 -16.67 -0.75
N LYS A 263 0.44 -17.75 -0.84
CA LYS A 263 0.34 -18.57 -2.08
C LYS A 263 -0.26 -17.77 -3.24
N LEU A 264 -1.09 -16.80 -2.95
CA LEU A 264 -1.78 -15.95 -3.93
C LEU A 264 -1.05 -14.63 -4.18
N SER A 265 -0.08 -14.28 -3.34
CA SER A 265 0.61 -13.00 -3.36
C SER A 265 1.61 -12.89 -4.51
N ASP A 266 1.54 -11.79 -5.25
CA ASP A 266 2.49 -11.39 -6.30
C ASP A 266 3.24 -10.11 -5.89
N PRO A 267 4.56 -10.19 -5.56
CA PRO A 267 5.32 -9.02 -5.15
C PRO A 267 5.58 -8.01 -6.26
N SER A 268 5.21 -8.32 -7.49
CA SER A 268 5.37 -7.41 -8.63
C SER A 268 4.21 -6.43 -8.82
N ALA A 269 3.06 -6.67 -8.16
CA ALA A 269 1.89 -5.80 -8.23
C ALA A 269 2.17 -4.40 -7.67
N ASP A 270 2.01 -3.37 -8.50
CA ASP A 270 2.23 -1.96 -8.11
C ASP A 270 1.00 -1.31 -7.48
N SER A 271 -0.16 -1.94 -7.59
CA SER A 271 -1.42 -1.46 -7.02
C SER A 271 -2.32 -2.61 -6.55
N GLY A 272 -3.30 -2.28 -5.69
CA GLY A 272 -4.30 -3.27 -5.27
C GLY A 272 -5.15 -3.82 -6.42
N TRP A 273 -5.33 -3.06 -7.51
CA TRP A 273 -6.04 -3.51 -8.71
C TRP A 273 -5.23 -4.52 -9.52
N GLU A 274 -3.91 -4.34 -9.59
CA GLU A 274 -3.01 -5.30 -10.22
C GLU A 274 -2.98 -6.63 -9.47
N THR A 275 -3.10 -6.62 -8.13
CA THR A 275 -3.31 -7.83 -7.33
C THR A 275 -4.62 -8.54 -7.69
N LEU A 276 -5.71 -7.80 -7.92
CA LEU A 276 -7.03 -8.39 -8.18
C LEU A 276 -7.12 -9.08 -9.54
N THR A 277 -6.52 -8.48 -10.57
CA THR A 277 -6.63 -9.00 -11.94
C THR A 277 -6.20 -10.46 -12.06
N PRO A 278 -4.98 -10.87 -11.65
CA PRO A 278 -4.60 -12.29 -11.70
C PRO A 278 -5.47 -13.18 -10.79
N LEU A 279 -5.90 -12.70 -9.63
CA LEU A 279 -6.78 -13.49 -8.75
C LEU A 279 -8.12 -13.84 -9.42
N ILE A 280 -8.66 -12.95 -10.27
CA ILE A 280 -9.90 -13.17 -10.99
C ILE A 280 -9.68 -14.08 -12.22
N VAL A 281 -8.61 -13.83 -12.98
CA VAL A 281 -8.46 -14.44 -14.31
C VAL A 281 -7.64 -15.74 -14.31
N ASP A 282 -6.84 -16.00 -13.30
CA ASP A 282 -5.94 -17.17 -13.21
C ASP A 282 -6.66 -18.52 -13.45
N PRO A 283 -7.87 -18.76 -12.87
CA PRO A 283 -8.61 -20.01 -13.13
C PRO A 283 -8.98 -20.19 -14.60
N ILE A 284 -9.34 -19.09 -15.29
CA ILE A 284 -9.72 -19.08 -16.70
C ILE A 284 -8.51 -19.40 -17.58
N VAL A 285 -7.45 -18.62 -17.34
CA VAL A 285 -6.22 -18.70 -18.15
C VAL A 285 -5.60 -20.09 -18.08
N ARG A 286 -5.58 -20.69 -16.88
CA ARG A 286 -5.10 -22.07 -16.67
C ARG A 286 -6.00 -23.11 -17.35
N GLY A 287 -7.32 -22.87 -17.38
CA GLY A 287 -8.27 -23.73 -18.10
C GLY A 287 -7.98 -23.81 -19.59
N HIS A 288 -7.38 -22.79 -20.18
CA HIS A 288 -6.91 -22.75 -21.58
C HIS A 288 -5.44 -23.15 -21.77
N GLY A 289 -4.76 -23.61 -20.71
CA GLY A 289 -3.33 -23.98 -20.75
C GLY A 289 -2.38 -22.80 -20.94
N ILE A 290 -2.85 -21.56 -20.67
CA ILE A 290 -2.06 -20.34 -20.77
C ILE A 290 -1.47 -20.00 -19.40
N ALA A 291 -0.19 -19.63 -19.35
CA ALA A 291 0.45 -19.09 -18.16
C ALA A 291 0.69 -17.60 -18.35
N LEU A 292 0.12 -16.78 -17.44
CA LEU A 292 0.40 -15.35 -17.38
C LEU A 292 1.52 -15.08 -16.37
N ARG A 293 2.33 -14.08 -16.69
CA ARG A 293 3.39 -13.54 -15.82
C ARG A 293 3.22 -12.03 -15.69
N SER A 294 3.51 -11.52 -14.52
CA SER A 294 3.49 -10.07 -14.26
C SER A 294 4.81 -9.43 -14.68
N GLN A 295 4.76 -8.13 -14.98
CA GLN A 295 5.91 -7.25 -15.22
C GLN A 295 6.85 -7.75 -16.33
N ILE A 296 6.29 -8.18 -17.47
CA ILE A 296 7.06 -8.59 -18.65
C ILE A 296 7.58 -7.34 -19.39
N ARG A 297 8.90 -7.22 -19.49
CA ARG A 297 9.56 -6.16 -20.25
C ARG A 297 9.63 -6.54 -21.73
N LEU A 298 9.22 -5.64 -22.62
CA LEU A 298 9.26 -5.85 -24.07
C LEU A 298 10.08 -4.76 -24.76
N GLY A 299 10.92 -5.18 -25.72
CA GLY A 299 11.62 -4.30 -26.64
C GLY A 299 10.73 -3.71 -27.73
N GLU A 300 11.29 -2.90 -28.61
CA GLU A 300 10.57 -2.24 -29.72
C GLU A 300 9.97 -3.24 -30.72
N ASP A 301 10.60 -4.39 -30.91
CA ASP A 301 10.12 -5.50 -31.75
C ASP A 301 9.05 -6.36 -31.08
N GLY A 302 8.69 -6.03 -29.82
CA GLY A 302 7.75 -6.79 -29.00
C GLY A 302 8.32 -8.07 -28.40
N SER A 303 9.62 -8.34 -28.51
CA SER A 303 10.28 -9.48 -27.85
C SER A 303 10.56 -9.19 -26.38
N PRO A 304 10.59 -10.22 -25.49
CA PRO A 304 10.97 -10.02 -24.09
C PRO A 304 12.43 -9.59 -23.99
N VAL A 305 12.70 -8.63 -23.10
CA VAL A 305 14.05 -8.08 -22.86
C VAL A 305 14.42 -8.20 -21.38
N GLY A 306 15.71 -8.29 -21.12
CA GLY A 306 16.29 -8.38 -19.79
C GLY A 306 16.12 -7.08 -18.96
N PRO A 307 16.45 -7.15 -17.64
CA PRO A 307 16.30 -6.01 -16.74
C PRO A 307 17.16 -4.79 -17.12
N ASP A 308 18.32 -5.02 -17.73
CA ASP A 308 19.27 -3.96 -18.09
C ASP A 308 19.20 -3.56 -19.58
N GLU A 309 18.31 -4.18 -20.35
CA GLU A 309 18.14 -3.89 -21.78
C GLU A 309 17.13 -2.77 -22.01
N PRO A 310 17.25 -2.01 -23.14
CA PRO A 310 16.25 -1.02 -23.53
C PRO A 310 14.85 -1.63 -23.63
N CYS A 311 13.87 -0.99 -23.03
CA CYS A 311 12.52 -1.48 -22.94
C CYS A 311 11.53 -0.45 -23.50
N MET A 312 10.73 -0.85 -24.48
CA MET A 312 9.62 -0.04 -24.99
C MET A 312 8.49 0.07 -23.97
N THR A 313 8.15 -1.06 -23.34
CA THR A 313 7.05 -1.13 -22.39
C THR A 313 7.20 -2.30 -21.39
N VAL A 314 6.51 -2.19 -20.27
CA VAL A 314 6.36 -3.27 -19.29
C VAL A 314 4.88 -3.64 -19.24
N LEU A 315 4.56 -4.91 -19.50
CA LEU A 315 3.21 -5.44 -19.34
C LEU A 315 2.91 -5.65 -17.86
N ASP A 316 1.76 -5.21 -17.39
CA ASP A 316 1.33 -5.53 -16.02
C ASP A 316 1.11 -7.04 -15.85
N LEU A 317 0.55 -7.68 -16.91
CA LEU A 317 0.35 -9.12 -16.98
C LEU A 317 0.43 -9.58 -18.44
N GLY A 318 0.94 -10.78 -18.72
CA GLY A 318 1.00 -11.26 -20.09
C GLY A 318 1.53 -12.67 -20.25
N SER A 319 1.52 -13.14 -21.50
CA SER A 319 2.18 -14.38 -21.93
C SER A 319 3.03 -14.12 -23.16
N VAL A 320 4.29 -14.50 -23.07
CA VAL A 320 5.21 -14.43 -24.21
C VAL A 320 4.81 -15.45 -25.28
N GLU A 321 4.61 -16.69 -24.85
CA GLU A 321 4.28 -17.84 -25.71
C GLU A 321 2.98 -17.63 -26.50
N PHE A 322 1.95 -17.10 -25.84
CA PHE A 322 0.65 -16.85 -26.46
C PHE A 322 0.48 -15.43 -26.99
N ARG A 323 1.54 -14.61 -26.95
CA ARG A 323 1.55 -13.20 -27.39
C ARG A 323 0.43 -12.35 -26.79
N VAL A 324 0.10 -12.61 -25.52
CA VAL A 324 -0.89 -11.84 -24.76
C VAL A 324 -0.22 -10.70 -24.02
N ALA A 325 -0.79 -9.51 -24.11
CA ALA A 325 -0.37 -8.30 -23.40
C ALA A 325 -1.57 -7.68 -22.66
N VAL A 326 -1.46 -7.52 -21.36
CA VAL A 326 -2.51 -6.93 -20.51
C VAL A 326 -1.95 -5.74 -19.78
N TYR A 327 -2.68 -4.63 -19.81
CA TYR A 327 -2.39 -3.40 -19.08
C TYR A 327 -3.54 -3.07 -18.15
N TYR A 328 -3.21 -2.61 -16.95
CA TYR A 328 -4.18 -2.02 -16.05
C TYR A 328 -4.19 -0.50 -16.21
N ASP A 329 -5.33 0.05 -16.63
CA ASP A 329 -5.53 1.49 -16.75
C ASP A 329 -6.11 2.06 -15.44
N GLY A 330 -5.21 2.52 -14.55
CA GLY A 330 -5.59 3.33 -13.39
C GLY A 330 -6.16 4.69 -13.81
N GLY A 331 -7.10 5.25 -13.02
CA GLY A 331 -7.87 6.45 -13.35
C GLY A 331 -7.09 7.78 -13.57
N ASN A 332 -5.75 7.78 -13.53
CA ASN A 332 -4.92 8.99 -13.59
C ASN A 332 -4.38 9.32 -15.01
N HIS A 333 -4.96 8.78 -16.08
CA HIS A 333 -4.45 8.95 -17.46
C HIS A 333 -4.97 10.21 -18.16
N LEU A 334 -5.15 11.34 -17.45
CA LEU A 334 -5.69 12.57 -18.03
C LEU A 334 -4.69 13.37 -18.90
N GLU A 335 -3.40 13.07 -18.82
CA GLU A 335 -2.38 13.78 -19.60
C GLU A 335 -2.36 13.34 -21.07
N ARG A 336 -2.53 14.29 -22.00
CA ARG A 336 -2.56 14.05 -23.46
C ARG A 336 -1.30 13.31 -23.94
N ARG A 337 -0.11 13.72 -23.50
CA ARG A 337 1.16 13.09 -23.86
C ARG A 337 1.25 11.62 -23.48
N ARG A 338 0.67 11.24 -22.35
CA ARG A 338 0.64 9.87 -21.86
C ARG A 338 -0.28 9.01 -22.73
N ARG A 339 -1.46 9.52 -23.09
CA ARG A 339 -2.39 8.84 -24.01
C ARG A 339 -1.79 8.61 -25.39
N ASP A 340 -1.07 9.60 -25.95
CA ASP A 340 -0.41 9.47 -27.25
C ASP A 340 0.70 8.40 -27.21
N ARG A 341 1.46 8.33 -26.12
CA ARG A 341 2.47 7.28 -25.90
C ARG A 341 1.82 5.90 -25.79
N ASP A 342 0.77 5.78 -24.99
CA ASP A 342 0.05 4.52 -24.77
C ASP A 342 -0.59 4.01 -26.06
N ALA A 343 -1.11 4.89 -26.91
CA ALA A 343 -1.63 4.56 -28.21
C ALA A 343 -0.54 4.02 -29.16
N LYS A 344 0.65 4.65 -29.18
CA LYS A 344 1.81 4.19 -29.96
C LYS A 344 2.27 2.81 -29.50
N ILE A 345 2.43 2.59 -28.19
CA ILE A 345 2.79 1.29 -27.63
C ILE A 345 1.78 0.22 -28.04
N THR A 346 0.48 0.51 -27.90
CA THR A 346 -0.57 -0.43 -28.29
C THR A 346 -0.48 -0.77 -29.78
N ALA A 347 -0.28 0.22 -30.67
CA ALA A 347 -0.12 0.01 -32.10
C ALA A 347 1.10 -0.87 -32.42
N SER A 348 2.25 -0.62 -31.78
CA SER A 348 3.47 -1.44 -31.94
C SER A 348 3.24 -2.89 -31.52
N LEU A 349 2.57 -3.13 -30.39
CA LEU A 349 2.26 -4.48 -29.92
C LEU A 349 1.31 -5.24 -30.86
N LEU A 350 0.29 -4.55 -31.39
CA LEU A 350 -0.62 -5.14 -32.40
C LEU A 350 0.12 -5.47 -33.67
N ALA A 351 1.01 -4.58 -34.15
CA ALA A 351 1.86 -4.83 -35.31
C ALA A 351 2.81 -6.03 -35.10
N ALA A 352 3.32 -6.22 -33.88
CA ALA A 352 4.09 -7.40 -33.49
C ALA A 352 3.23 -8.67 -33.30
N GLY A 353 1.94 -8.63 -33.65
CA GLY A 353 1.02 -9.77 -33.59
C GLY A 353 0.55 -10.13 -32.19
N ARG A 354 0.71 -9.23 -31.21
CA ARG A 354 0.23 -9.44 -29.84
C ARG A 354 -1.24 -9.09 -29.71
N MET A 355 -1.94 -9.81 -28.87
CA MET A 355 -3.29 -9.47 -28.43
C MET A 355 -3.18 -8.57 -27.20
N VAL A 356 -3.77 -7.39 -27.27
CA VAL A 356 -3.68 -6.38 -26.21
C VAL A 356 -5.04 -6.24 -25.54
N LEU A 357 -5.07 -6.37 -24.20
CA LEU A 357 -6.24 -6.08 -23.38
C LEU A 357 -5.89 -4.99 -22.37
N ARG A 358 -6.65 -3.90 -22.39
CA ARG A 358 -6.56 -2.85 -21.37
C ARG A 358 -7.69 -3.03 -20.36
N VAL A 359 -7.30 -3.22 -19.10
CA VAL A 359 -8.22 -3.51 -17.99
C VAL A 359 -8.39 -2.24 -17.16
N SER A 360 -9.61 -1.74 -17.06
CA SER A 360 -9.95 -0.59 -16.22
C SER A 360 -10.44 -1.03 -14.84
N ALA A 361 -10.43 -0.08 -13.88
CA ALA A 361 -11.02 -0.30 -12.57
C ALA A 361 -12.51 -0.71 -12.64
N GLY A 362 -13.25 -0.18 -13.62
CA GLY A 362 -14.65 -0.56 -13.86
C GLY A 362 -14.79 -2.02 -14.25
N MET A 363 -13.92 -2.53 -15.12
CA MET A 363 -13.92 -3.93 -15.53
C MET A 363 -13.56 -4.87 -14.37
N VAL A 364 -12.64 -4.48 -13.51
CA VAL A 364 -12.28 -5.30 -12.33
C VAL A 364 -13.45 -5.34 -11.32
N ARG A 365 -14.22 -4.26 -11.20
CA ARG A 365 -15.45 -4.26 -10.39
C ARG A 365 -16.56 -5.12 -10.98
N ASP A 366 -16.70 -5.10 -12.31
CA ASP A 366 -17.58 -6.03 -13.04
C ASP A 366 -16.79 -7.30 -13.42
N THR A 367 -16.63 -8.19 -12.45
CA THR A 367 -15.90 -9.46 -12.64
C THR A 367 -16.49 -10.28 -13.79
N GLY A 368 -17.79 -10.19 -14.05
CA GLY A 368 -18.43 -10.89 -15.15
C GLY A 368 -17.97 -10.39 -16.51
N ASP A 369 -17.85 -9.07 -16.70
CA ASP A 369 -17.31 -8.50 -17.94
C ASP A 369 -15.83 -8.86 -18.12
N LEU A 370 -15.03 -8.74 -17.06
CA LEU A 370 -13.61 -9.10 -17.08
C LEU A 370 -13.42 -10.57 -17.48
N VAL A 371 -14.18 -11.48 -16.86
CA VAL A 371 -14.17 -12.93 -17.17
C VAL A 371 -14.49 -13.18 -18.65
N ARG A 372 -15.57 -12.60 -19.16
CA ARG A 372 -15.95 -12.76 -20.60
C ARG A 372 -14.83 -12.32 -21.53
N ARG A 373 -14.22 -11.16 -21.28
CA ARG A 373 -13.13 -10.62 -22.10
C ARG A 373 -11.87 -11.48 -22.05
N PHE A 374 -11.52 -11.97 -20.87
CA PHE A 374 -10.36 -12.87 -20.73
C PHE A 374 -10.64 -14.24 -21.37
N THR A 375 -11.84 -14.77 -21.26
CA THR A 375 -12.23 -16.02 -21.97
C THR A 375 -12.06 -15.85 -23.47
N ALA A 376 -12.62 -14.79 -24.07
CA ALA A 376 -12.48 -14.52 -25.50
C ALA A 376 -11.02 -14.30 -25.91
N LEU A 377 -10.21 -13.64 -25.06
CA LEU A 377 -8.78 -13.45 -25.28
C LEU A 377 -8.05 -14.81 -25.29
N CYS A 378 -8.34 -15.68 -24.33
CA CYS A 378 -7.72 -17.00 -24.22
C CYS A 378 -8.11 -17.93 -25.39
N GLU A 379 -9.38 -17.94 -25.78
CA GLU A 379 -9.86 -18.69 -26.96
C GLU A 379 -9.12 -18.24 -28.25
N SER A 380 -9.03 -16.92 -28.43
CA SER A 380 -8.31 -16.35 -29.57
C SER A 380 -6.81 -16.65 -29.53
N ALA A 381 -6.22 -16.68 -28.34
CA ALA A 381 -4.80 -17.00 -28.15
C ALA A 381 -4.50 -18.48 -28.42
N ALA A 382 -5.34 -19.37 -27.92
CA ALA A 382 -5.18 -20.82 -28.08
C ALA A 382 -5.31 -21.27 -29.55
N GLY A 383 -6.07 -20.54 -30.36
CA GLY A 383 -6.22 -20.79 -31.80
C GLY A 383 -5.06 -20.28 -32.67
N ARG A 384 -4.05 -19.62 -32.12
CA ARG A 384 -2.90 -19.06 -32.87
C ARG A 384 -1.63 -19.92 -32.69
N PRO A 385 -0.71 -19.88 -33.67
CA PRO A 385 0.62 -20.48 -33.52
C PRO A 385 1.34 -19.87 -32.30
N ARG A 386 1.93 -20.72 -31.48
CA ARG A 386 2.74 -20.28 -30.34
C ARG A 386 4.00 -19.56 -30.80
N ALA A 387 4.44 -18.57 -30.08
CA ALA A 387 5.74 -17.96 -30.31
C ALA A 387 6.81 -18.96 -29.85
N GLY A 388 7.71 -19.31 -30.76
CA GLY A 388 8.86 -20.16 -30.51
C GLY A 388 9.92 -19.45 -29.65
#